data_c87c0aa7373d80c9254d30d808eedbce
#
_entry.id   c87c0aa7373d80c9254d30d808eedbce
#
_cell.length_a   1.000
_cell.length_b   1.000
_cell.length_c   1.000
_cell.angle_alpha   90.00
_cell.angle_beta   90.00
_cell.angle_gamma   90.00
#
_symmetry.space_group_name_H-M   'P 1'
#
loop_
_entity.id
_entity.type
_entity.pdbx_description
1 polymer ?
#
loop_
_entity_poly.entity_id
_entity_poly.type
_entity_poly.pdbx_seq_one_letter_code
_entity_poly.pdbx_strand_id
1 'polypeptide(L)'
;MAQELKKSIYLQGGVIDVYTETQNKERSQSFSKRMGQIVDRYHLILDSVNTPELSDNEKYILGVTIQGSYIDKLFIKYLHEEIDDTELDGASDLAKKVKKLDFVQRIKLIEEMKL
;
A
#
# COMPACT_ATOMS: atom_id res chain seq x y z
N MET A 1 24.01 2.97 -5.28
CA MET A 1 24.01 3.03 -6.75
C MET A 1 23.05 2.00 -7.29
N ALA A 2 22.20 2.40 -8.20
CA ALA A 2 21.17 1.53 -8.74
C ALA A 2 21.76 0.53 -9.75
N GLN A 3 21.33 -0.71 -9.68
CA GLN A 3 21.58 -1.70 -10.70
C GLN A 3 20.47 -1.67 -11.75
N GLU A 4 20.84 -1.78 -13.00
CA GLU A 4 19.86 -1.91 -14.06
C GLU A 4 19.55 -3.39 -14.30
N LEU A 5 18.29 -3.73 -14.24
CA LEU A 5 17.79 -5.06 -14.54
C LEU A 5 16.77 -4.97 -15.65
N LYS A 6 16.91 -5.83 -16.66
CA LYS A 6 15.93 -5.93 -17.74
C LYS A 6 14.98 -7.08 -17.42
N LYS A 7 13.72 -6.74 -17.18
CA LYS A 7 12.66 -7.72 -16.95
C LYS A 7 11.40 -7.30 -17.69
N SER A 8 10.68 -8.27 -18.19
CA SER A 8 9.34 -8.04 -18.74
C SER A 8 8.31 -8.09 -17.61
N ILE A 9 7.43 -7.11 -17.58
CA ILE A 9 6.33 -7.07 -16.61
C ILE A 9 5.01 -6.90 -17.36
N TYR A 10 3.94 -7.46 -16.77
CA TYR A 10 2.59 -7.21 -17.28
C TYR A 10 2.09 -5.88 -16.72
N LEU A 11 1.53 -5.05 -17.60
CA LEU A 11 0.98 -3.77 -17.20
C LEU A 11 -0.45 -3.96 -16.68
N GLN A 12 -0.70 -3.52 -15.47
CA GLN A 12 -1.99 -3.64 -14.79
C GLN A 12 -2.33 -2.34 -14.06
N GLY A 13 -3.64 -2.03 -13.98
CA GLY A 13 -4.13 -0.90 -13.21
C GLY A 13 -3.44 0.41 -13.53
N GLY A 14 -3.01 1.15 -12.51
CA GLY A 14 -2.36 2.45 -12.67
C GLY A 14 -1.06 2.42 -13.48
N VAL A 15 -0.41 1.25 -13.59
CA VAL A 15 0.82 1.11 -14.38
C VAL A 15 0.53 1.34 -15.87
N ILE A 16 -0.66 0.93 -16.35
CA ILE A 16 -1.08 1.19 -17.73
C ILE A 16 -1.15 2.69 -17.98
N ASP A 17 -1.70 3.44 -17.04
CA ASP A 17 -1.82 4.90 -17.16
C ASP A 17 -0.45 5.56 -17.22
N VAL A 18 0.49 5.12 -16.40
CA VAL A 18 1.86 5.63 -16.41
C VAL A 18 2.55 5.32 -17.74
N TYR A 19 2.38 4.10 -18.26
CA TYR A 19 2.93 3.73 -19.55
C TYR A 19 2.36 4.63 -20.66
N THR A 20 1.05 4.81 -20.69
CA THR A 20 0.38 5.66 -21.67
C THR A 20 0.89 7.10 -21.61
N GLU A 21 1.06 7.64 -20.40
CA GLU A 21 1.61 8.98 -20.18
C GLU A 21 3.01 9.12 -20.78
N THR A 22 3.86 8.10 -20.60
CA THR A 22 5.24 8.15 -21.10
C THR A 22 5.36 7.93 -22.61
N GLN A 23 4.30 7.51 -23.29
CA GLN A 23 4.27 7.41 -24.76
C GLN A 23 4.02 8.76 -25.42
N ASN A 24 3.67 9.79 -24.67
CA ASN A 24 3.48 11.13 -25.21
C ASN A 24 4.84 11.72 -25.65
N LYS A 25 4.94 12.11 -26.93
CA LYS A 25 6.18 12.64 -27.51
C LYS A 25 6.69 13.94 -26.87
N GLU A 26 5.83 14.67 -26.19
CA GLU A 26 6.20 15.89 -25.50
C GLU A 26 6.92 15.62 -24.17
N ARG A 27 6.88 14.39 -23.69
CA ARG A 27 7.55 14.02 -22.47
C ARG A 27 8.88 13.36 -22.76
N SER A 28 9.92 13.80 -22.07
CA SER A 28 11.29 13.31 -22.27
C SER A 28 11.63 12.11 -21.39
N GLN A 29 10.71 11.61 -20.56
CA GLN A 29 10.98 10.54 -19.63
C GLN A 29 10.57 9.18 -20.20
N SER A 30 11.43 8.17 -20.02
CA SER A 30 11.06 6.78 -20.28
C SER A 30 10.08 6.27 -19.22
N PHE A 31 9.36 5.21 -19.57
CA PHE A 31 8.47 4.53 -18.61
C PHE A 31 9.22 4.08 -17.36
N SER A 32 10.39 3.43 -17.53
CA SER A 32 11.20 2.94 -16.39
C SER A 32 11.60 4.08 -15.46
N LYS A 33 12.04 5.20 -16.01
CA LYS A 33 12.44 6.37 -15.21
C LYS A 33 11.23 6.94 -14.45
N ARG A 34 10.10 7.05 -15.12
CA ARG A 34 8.88 7.56 -14.49
C ARG A 34 8.40 6.65 -13.37
N MET A 35 8.41 5.33 -13.59
CA MET A 35 8.06 4.36 -12.56
C MET A 35 9.00 4.45 -11.36
N GLY A 36 10.30 4.58 -11.60
CA GLY A 36 11.28 4.76 -10.52
C GLY A 36 10.97 5.98 -9.68
N GLN A 37 10.61 7.10 -10.30
CA GLN A 37 10.24 8.32 -9.58
C GLN A 37 9.00 8.14 -8.72
N ILE A 38 7.98 7.45 -9.24
CA ILE A 38 6.74 7.18 -8.51
C ILE A 38 7.04 6.31 -7.29
N VAL A 39 7.81 5.25 -7.45
CA VAL A 39 8.17 4.35 -6.36
C VAL A 39 8.98 5.09 -5.30
N ASP A 40 9.97 5.88 -5.70
CA ASP A 40 10.78 6.67 -4.78
C ASP A 40 9.93 7.65 -3.97
N ARG A 41 9.00 8.35 -4.64
CA ARG A 41 8.10 9.28 -3.97
C ARG A 41 7.12 8.56 -3.04
N TYR A 42 6.65 7.38 -3.43
CA TYR A 42 5.82 6.55 -2.58
C TYR A 42 6.53 6.20 -1.28
N HIS A 43 7.78 5.75 -1.38
CA HIS A 43 8.58 5.46 -0.19
C HIS A 43 8.82 6.71 0.68
N LEU A 44 9.07 7.86 0.06
CA LEU A 44 9.21 9.12 0.82
C LEU A 44 7.94 9.46 1.60
N ILE A 45 6.78 9.26 0.99
CA ILE A 45 5.50 9.50 1.67
C ILE A 45 5.33 8.55 2.84
N LEU A 46 5.58 7.26 2.63
CA LEU A 46 5.45 6.27 3.71
C LEU A 46 6.45 6.51 4.84
N ASP A 47 7.68 6.88 4.51
CA ASP A 47 8.70 7.16 5.51
C ASP A 47 8.41 8.40 6.35
N SER A 48 7.52 9.28 5.87
CA SER A 48 7.15 10.50 6.58
C SER A 48 6.17 10.28 7.74
N VAL A 49 5.58 9.10 7.85
CA VAL A 49 4.60 8.79 8.88
C VAL A 49 5.05 7.59 9.70
N ASN A 50 4.51 7.50 10.93
CA ASN A 50 4.78 6.37 11.82
C ASN A 50 3.53 5.50 11.95
N THR A 51 3.76 4.20 12.16
CA THR A 51 2.69 3.25 12.43
C THR A 51 2.81 2.73 13.87
N PRO A 52 1.69 2.34 14.48
CA PRO A 52 1.74 1.75 15.82
C PRO A 52 2.41 0.39 15.78
N GLU A 53 3.06 0.05 16.88
CA GLU A 53 3.60 -1.29 17.07
C GLU A 53 2.45 -2.27 17.32
N LEU A 54 2.41 -3.37 16.56
CA LEU A 54 1.38 -4.38 16.69
C LEU A 54 1.93 -5.63 17.34
N SER A 55 1.12 -6.26 18.19
CA SER A 55 1.41 -7.59 18.74
C SER A 55 1.29 -8.66 17.63
N ASP A 56 1.81 -9.85 17.89
CA ASP A 56 1.69 -10.96 16.93
C ASP A 56 0.22 -11.28 16.64
N ASN A 57 -0.64 -11.24 17.64
CA ASN A 57 -2.07 -11.46 17.45
C ASN A 57 -2.70 -10.37 16.59
N GLU A 58 -2.34 -9.11 16.80
CA GLU A 58 -2.83 -8.00 16.00
C GLU A 58 -2.38 -8.11 14.55
N LYS A 59 -1.13 -8.51 14.32
CA LYS A 59 -0.62 -8.78 12.96
C LYS A 59 -1.39 -9.90 12.29
N TYR A 60 -1.72 -10.95 13.04
CA TYR A 60 -2.53 -12.07 12.53
C TYR A 60 -3.91 -11.60 12.10
N ILE A 61 -4.59 -10.81 12.94
CA ILE A 61 -5.92 -10.27 12.63
C ILE A 61 -5.87 -9.39 11.38
N LEU A 62 -4.89 -8.50 11.31
CA LEU A 62 -4.72 -7.63 10.17
C LEU A 62 -4.45 -8.43 8.89
N GLY A 63 -3.57 -9.43 8.96
CA GLY A 63 -3.27 -10.30 7.83
C GLY A 63 -4.49 -11.06 7.32
N VAL A 64 -5.30 -11.60 8.21
CA VAL A 64 -6.55 -12.28 7.83
C VAL A 64 -7.52 -11.30 7.16
N THR A 65 -7.62 -10.09 7.69
CA THR A 65 -8.53 -9.07 7.16
C THR A 65 -8.17 -8.66 5.73
N ILE A 66 -6.89 -8.50 5.44
CA ILE A 66 -6.45 -8.02 4.12
C ILE A 66 -6.16 -9.14 3.14
N GLN A 67 -6.05 -10.39 3.60
CA GLN A 67 -5.72 -11.53 2.75
C GLN A 67 -6.84 -11.78 1.72
N GLY A 68 -6.44 -11.90 0.45
CA GLY A 68 -7.38 -12.17 -0.63
C GLY A 68 -8.29 -11.01 -1.01
N SER A 69 -8.14 -9.87 -0.36
CA SER A 69 -8.94 -8.68 -0.67
C SER A 69 -8.24 -7.81 -1.70
N TYR A 70 -9.02 -7.22 -2.59
CA TYR A 70 -8.53 -6.14 -3.44
C TYR A 70 -8.45 -4.87 -2.60
N ILE A 71 -7.23 -4.37 -2.43
CA ILE A 71 -6.99 -3.21 -1.56
C ILE A 71 -7.11 -1.94 -2.39
N ASP A 72 -8.25 -1.30 -2.31
CA ASP A 72 -8.50 -0.01 -2.95
C ASP A 72 -8.66 1.10 -1.92
N LYS A 73 -8.93 2.31 -2.41
CA LYS A 73 -9.11 3.49 -1.56
C LYS A 73 -10.22 3.29 -0.53
N LEU A 74 -11.32 2.65 -0.92
CA LEU A 74 -12.47 2.45 -0.04
C LEU A 74 -12.13 1.47 1.07
N PHE A 75 -11.47 0.37 0.73
CA PHE A 75 -11.00 -0.60 1.72
C PHE A 75 -10.08 0.05 2.74
N ILE A 76 -9.10 0.83 2.27
CA ILE A 76 -8.14 1.50 3.16
C ILE A 76 -8.86 2.49 4.08
N LYS A 77 -9.81 3.25 3.55
CA LYS A 77 -10.57 4.23 4.32
C LYS A 77 -11.35 3.60 5.47
N TYR A 78 -11.93 2.43 5.23
CA TYR A 78 -12.77 1.72 6.21
C TYR A 78 -12.07 0.51 6.82
N LEU A 79 -10.76 0.45 6.76
CA LEU A 79 -9.98 -0.68 7.27
C LEU A 79 -10.33 -1.04 8.72
N HIS A 80 -10.56 -0.04 9.56
CA HIS A 80 -10.94 -0.27 10.97
C HIS A 80 -12.28 -1.00 11.12
N GLU A 81 -13.24 -0.73 10.23
CA GLU A 81 -14.54 -1.42 10.22
C GLU A 81 -14.38 -2.87 9.74
N GLU A 82 -13.56 -3.08 8.71
CA GLU A 82 -13.27 -4.43 8.20
C GLU A 82 -12.60 -5.29 9.28
N ILE A 83 -11.70 -4.71 10.06
CA ILE A 83 -11.06 -5.40 11.18
C ILE A 83 -12.08 -5.75 12.25
N ASP A 84 -12.94 -4.81 12.63
CA ASP A 84 -13.94 -5.00 13.67
C ASP A 84 -14.95 -6.10 13.30
N ASP A 85 -15.21 -6.30 12.01
CA ASP A 85 -16.13 -7.30 11.51
C ASP A 85 -15.58 -8.73 11.54
N THR A 86 -14.30 -8.94 11.89
CA THR A 86 -13.68 -10.27 11.79
C THR A 86 -14.04 -11.26 12.91
N GLU A 87 -14.71 -10.90 13.94
CA GLU A 87 -15.08 -11.78 15.09
C GLU A 87 -13.89 -12.47 15.78
N LEU A 88 -12.66 -12.02 15.56
CA LEU A 88 -11.48 -12.55 16.22
C LEU A 88 -11.22 -11.83 17.55
N ASP A 89 -10.73 -12.56 18.55
CA ASP A 89 -10.35 -11.97 19.83
C ASP A 89 -9.27 -10.91 19.62
N GLY A 90 -9.53 -9.69 20.09
CA GLY A 90 -8.63 -8.57 19.95
C GLY A 90 -8.91 -7.71 18.72
N ALA A 91 -9.84 -8.09 17.85
CA ALA A 91 -10.18 -7.31 16.66
C ALA A 91 -10.68 -5.91 17.01
N SER A 92 -11.53 -5.81 18.03
CA SER A 92 -12.08 -4.52 18.46
C SER A 92 -10.98 -3.56 18.94
N ASP A 93 -10.00 -4.05 19.68
CA ASP A 93 -8.88 -3.25 20.16
C ASP A 93 -7.99 -2.78 18.99
N LEU A 94 -7.72 -3.67 18.04
CA LEU A 94 -6.97 -3.33 16.85
C LEU A 94 -7.73 -2.32 16.00
N ALA A 95 -9.04 -2.48 15.83
CA ALA A 95 -9.88 -1.56 15.09
C ALA A 95 -9.80 -0.15 15.68
N LYS A 96 -9.81 -0.01 17.00
CA LYS A 96 -9.67 1.29 17.69
C LYS A 96 -8.32 1.94 17.38
N LYS A 97 -7.23 1.17 17.34
CA LYS A 97 -5.91 1.67 16.97
C LYS A 97 -5.89 2.16 15.53
N VAL A 98 -6.43 1.37 14.61
CA VAL A 98 -6.45 1.69 13.18
C VAL A 98 -7.37 2.88 12.89
N LYS A 99 -8.45 3.03 13.63
CA LYS A 99 -9.38 4.15 13.46
C LYS A 99 -8.69 5.51 13.63
N LYS A 100 -7.68 5.58 14.49
CA LYS A 100 -6.93 6.82 14.76
C LYS A 100 -5.92 7.15 13.67
N LEU A 101 -5.63 6.20 12.78
CA LEU A 101 -4.63 6.39 11.74
C LEU A 101 -5.24 7.13 10.55
N ASP A 102 -4.42 7.98 9.93
CA ASP A 102 -4.81 8.61 8.67
C ASP A 102 -4.62 7.64 7.49
N PHE A 103 -4.99 8.09 6.31
CA PHE A 103 -4.96 7.27 5.11
C PHE A 103 -3.54 6.76 4.79
N VAL A 104 -2.54 7.63 4.89
CA VAL A 104 -1.14 7.28 4.59
C VAL A 104 -0.59 6.28 5.60
N GLN A 105 -0.91 6.47 6.88
CA GLN A 105 -0.50 5.53 7.93
C GLN A 105 -1.11 4.15 7.71
N ARG A 106 -2.36 4.08 7.27
CA ARG A 106 -3.02 2.80 6.96
C ARG A 106 -2.35 2.10 5.78
N ILE A 107 -1.99 2.85 4.74
CA ILE A 107 -1.23 2.28 3.62
C ILE A 107 0.10 1.72 4.11
N LYS A 108 0.83 2.48 4.92
CA LYS A 108 2.11 2.02 5.47
C LYS A 108 1.95 0.75 6.29
N LEU A 109 0.91 0.68 7.12
CA LEU A 109 0.63 -0.49 7.92
C LEU A 109 0.41 -1.74 7.05
N ILE A 110 -0.36 -1.60 5.98
CA ILE A 110 -0.62 -2.68 5.03
C ILE A 110 0.69 -3.11 4.34
N GLU A 111 1.50 -2.15 3.91
CA GLU A 111 2.79 -2.44 3.26
C GLU A 111 3.76 -3.17 4.19
N GLU A 112 3.76 -2.85 5.48
CA GLU A 112 4.60 -3.53 6.46
C GLU A 112 4.24 -5.01 6.63
N MET A 113 3.01 -5.39 6.27
CA MET A 113 2.58 -6.80 6.30
C MET A 113 3.23 -7.64 5.21
N LYS A 114 3.68 -7.04 4.14
CA LYS A 114 4.40 -7.69 3.01
C LYS A 114 3.63 -8.88 2.41
N LEU A 115 2.35 -8.68 2.21
CA LEU A 115 1.47 -9.70 1.63
C LEU A 115 1.47 -9.68 0.10
#